data_0f5d2314f8e6400bdb8e097199b38b2d
#
_entry.id   0f5d2314f8e6400bdb8e097199b38b2d
#
_cell.length_a   1.000
_cell.length_b   1.000
_cell.length_c   1.000
_cell.angle_alpha   90.00
_cell.angle_beta   90.00
_cell.angle_gamma   90.00
#
_symmetry.space_group_name_H-M   'P 1'
#
loop_
_entity.id
_entity.type
_entity.pdbx_description
1 polymer ?
#
loop_
_entity_poly.entity_id
_entity_poly.type
_entity_poly.pdbx_seq_one_letter_code
_entity_poly.pdbx_strand_id
1 'polypeptide(L)'
;ILLILFILLYCFAIFPEISRQKRMKAFHGIMFAHRGLHSKTHGIPENSMSAFRAAVQKNYGIELDLHLTRDGELVVFHDDDLKRVCGRPERPEDLTAAELTKCTLLGTKEHIPLFRDVLALVNDQVPLLVELKIPERNMQICQKAYEMLRSYHGAFLLESFNSEGLYWFRKNAPEVLRGQLSSRLTKEKSDVSWFLRFFVENLWCNFLGRPDFIAYKLTDLPKLTVTLLRIFSGTTIAVWTLRTKDAIHEGKQEYDIQIFENPVKIINK
;
A
#
# COMPACT_ATOMS: atom_id res chain seq x y z
N ILE A 1 38.80 -7.91 -4.95
CA ILE A 1 38.46 -6.65 -4.25
C ILE A 1 37.22 -6.04 -4.87
N LEU A 2 37.17 -5.75 -6.20
CA LEU A 2 36.01 -5.11 -6.85
C LEU A 2 34.70 -5.90 -6.69
N LEU A 3 34.73 -7.23 -6.82
CA LEU A 3 33.53 -8.08 -6.62
C LEU A 3 33.01 -7.99 -5.17
N ILE A 4 33.88 -8.01 -4.20
CA ILE A 4 33.52 -7.90 -2.79
C ILE A 4 32.87 -6.53 -2.53
N LEU A 5 33.46 -5.46 -3.05
CA LEU A 5 32.90 -4.12 -2.92
C LEU A 5 31.50 -4.02 -3.59
N PHE A 6 31.32 -4.61 -4.76
CA PHE A 6 30.03 -4.68 -5.43
C PHE A 6 28.98 -5.41 -4.58
N ILE A 7 29.34 -6.57 -4.01
CA ILE A 7 28.45 -7.34 -3.13
C ILE A 7 28.06 -6.52 -1.89
N LEU A 8 29.03 -5.84 -1.27
CA LEU A 8 28.75 -5.01 -0.10
C LEU A 8 27.82 -3.83 -0.43
N LEU A 9 28.04 -3.16 -1.56
CA LEU A 9 27.17 -2.09 -2.03
C LEU A 9 25.77 -2.59 -2.37
N TYR A 10 25.68 -3.74 -3.02
CA TYR A 10 24.38 -4.37 -3.31
C TYR A 10 23.63 -4.73 -2.03
N CYS A 11 24.28 -5.40 -1.07
CA CYS A 11 23.68 -5.70 0.22
C CYS A 11 23.22 -4.42 0.95
N PHE A 12 24.07 -3.39 0.96
CA PHE A 12 23.70 -2.10 1.55
C PHE A 12 22.46 -1.49 0.86
N ALA A 13 22.39 -1.56 -0.47
CA ALA A 13 21.29 -0.98 -1.24
C ALA A 13 19.95 -1.63 -0.92
N ILE A 14 19.89 -2.97 -0.86
CA ILE A 14 18.66 -3.72 -0.66
C ILE A 14 18.25 -3.89 0.80
N PHE A 15 19.15 -3.67 1.76
CA PHE A 15 18.95 -4.07 3.15
C PHE A 15 17.82 -3.30 3.82
N PRO A 16 16.88 -4.02 4.50
CA PRO A 16 15.70 -3.43 5.15
C PRO A 16 16.00 -2.99 6.60
N GLU A 17 14.97 -2.56 7.32
CA GLU A 17 15.01 -2.36 8.76
C GLU A 17 14.75 -3.69 9.49
N ILE A 18 15.76 -4.24 10.14
CA ILE A 18 15.65 -5.55 10.79
C ILE A 18 15.33 -5.46 12.29
N SER A 19 15.63 -4.32 12.92
CA SER A 19 15.47 -4.18 14.38
C SER A 19 14.00 -4.24 14.82
N ARG A 20 13.06 -3.97 13.91
CA ARG A 20 11.62 -3.92 14.15
C ARG A 20 10.84 -5.15 13.65
N GLN A 21 11.50 -6.19 13.16
CA GLN A 21 10.84 -7.41 12.66
C GLN A 21 9.97 -8.09 13.74
N LYS A 22 10.32 -7.96 15.03
CA LYS A 22 9.48 -8.44 16.13
C LYS A 22 8.10 -7.75 16.14
N ARG A 23 8.02 -6.45 15.79
CA ARG A 23 6.76 -5.70 15.69
C ARG A 23 5.96 -6.13 14.45
N MET A 24 6.65 -6.44 13.34
CA MET A 24 6.02 -6.93 12.13
C MET A 24 5.28 -8.25 12.32
N LYS A 25 5.75 -9.12 13.23
CA LYS A 25 5.09 -10.42 13.53
C LYS A 25 3.64 -10.27 13.97
N ALA A 26 3.24 -9.13 14.55
CA ALA A 26 1.85 -8.86 14.91
C ALA A 26 0.91 -8.78 13.69
N PHE A 27 1.45 -8.57 12.49
CA PHE A 27 0.70 -8.49 11.24
C PHE A 27 0.76 -9.76 10.40
N HIS A 28 1.56 -10.77 10.80
CA HIS A 28 1.65 -12.04 10.07
C HIS A 28 0.31 -12.78 10.07
N GLY A 29 -0.07 -13.30 8.92
CA GLY A 29 -1.34 -14.01 8.72
C GLY A 29 -2.56 -13.10 8.57
N ILE A 30 -2.40 -11.79 8.72
CA ILE A 30 -3.52 -10.85 8.48
C ILE A 30 -3.81 -10.78 6.98
N MET A 31 -5.09 -10.89 6.67
CA MET A 31 -5.63 -10.69 5.33
C MET A 31 -6.16 -9.26 5.21
N PHE A 32 -5.53 -8.45 4.35
CA PHE A 32 -5.99 -7.10 4.05
C PHE A 32 -6.86 -7.10 2.80
N ALA A 33 -8.09 -6.58 2.91
CA ALA A 33 -8.96 -6.37 1.78
C ALA A 33 -8.46 -5.17 0.94
N HIS A 34 -7.96 -5.44 -0.27
CA HIS A 34 -7.43 -4.45 -1.21
C HIS A 34 -8.50 -3.44 -1.58
N ARG A 35 -8.28 -2.16 -1.23
CA ARG A 35 -9.23 -1.05 -1.38
C ARG A 35 -10.56 -1.31 -0.67
N GLY A 36 -10.52 -2.00 0.48
CA GLY A 36 -11.69 -2.47 1.21
C GLY A 36 -12.33 -3.73 0.60
N LEU A 37 -13.36 -4.24 1.26
CA LEU A 37 -14.07 -5.45 0.81
C LEU A 37 -15.12 -5.08 -0.25
N HIS A 38 -14.65 -4.60 -1.39
CA HIS A 38 -15.48 -4.15 -2.50
C HIS A 38 -16.08 -5.30 -3.33
N SER A 39 -17.20 -5.06 -4.01
CA SER A 39 -17.87 -6.05 -4.85
C SER A 39 -18.70 -5.39 -5.95
N LYS A 40 -18.30 -5.57 -7.20
CA LYS A 40 -19.06 -5.05 -8.36
C LYS A 40 -20.48 -5.62 -8.42
N THR A 41 -20.64 -6.91 -8.09
CA THR A 41 -21.96 -7.59 -8.14
C THR A 41 -22.94 -7.09 -7.09
N HIS A 42 -22.43 -6.53 -5.99
CA HIS A 42 -23.25 -5.97 -4.90
C HIS A 42 -23.28 -4.44 -4.91
N GLY A 43 -22.73 -3.79 -5.95
CA GLY A 43 -22.70 -2.33 -6.04
C GLY A 43 -21.85 -1.66 -4.96
N ILE A 44 -20.83 -2.36 -4.44
CA ILE A 44 -19.89 -1.85 -3.43
C ILE A 44 -18.59 -1.48 -4.16
N PRO A 45 -18.33 -0.19 -4.44
CA PRO A 45 -17.12 0.22 -5.14
C PRO A 45 -15.85 0.13 -4.27
N GLU A 46 -14.69 0.04 -4.93
CA GLU A 46 -13.39 0.11 -4.28
C GLU A 46 -13.18 1.46 -3.58
N ASN A 47 -12.38 1.49 -2.52
CA ASN A 47 -12.05 2.70 -1.75
C ASN A 47 -13.29 3.50 -1.31
N SER A 48 -14.39 2.81 -0.95
CA SER A 48 -15.63 3.43 -0.50
C SER A 48 -15.93 3.13 0.97
N MET A 49 -16.76 3.97 1.59
CA MET A 49 -17.21 3.76 2.98
C MET A 49 -17.94 2.42 3.14
N SER A 50 -18.70 1.99 2.15
CA SER A 50 -19.38 0.68 2.17
C SER A 50 -18.39 -0.49 2.09
N ALA A 51 -17.31 -0.37 1.29
CA ALA A 51 -16.27 -1.40 1.21
C ALA A 51 -15.49 -1.53 2.53
N PHE A 52 -15.20 -0.42 3.19
CA PHE A 52 -14.52 -0.43 4.49
C PHE A 52 -15.42 -0.99 5.59
N ARG A 53 -16.69 -0.61 5.63
CA ARG A 53 -17.66 -1.18 6.56
C ARG A 53 -17.81 -2.70 6.39
N ALA A 54 -17.84 -3.17 5.13
CA ALA A 54 -17.90 -4.60 4.83
C ALA A 54 -16.63 -5.35 5.30
N ALA A 55 -15.44 -4.74 5.18
CA ALA A 55 -14.20 -5.31 5.68
C ALA A 55 -14.20 -5.41 7.21
N VAL A 56 -14.59 -4.35 7.92
CA VAL A 56 -14.76 -4.34 9.39
C VAL A 56 -15.72 -5.44 9.85
N GLN A 57 -16.90 -5.54 9.24
CA GLN A 57 -17.91 -6.55 9.59
C GLN A 57 -17.41 -7.99 9.41
N LYS A 58 -16.46 -8.22 8.50
CA LYS A 58 -15.85 -9.52 8.24
C LYS A 58 -14.52 -9.73 8.95
N ASN A 59 -14.10 -8.77 9.78
CA ASN A 59 -12.83 -8.80 10.51
C ASN A 59 -11.59 -8.97 9.59
N TYR A 60 -11.60 -8.31 8.44
CA TYR A 60 -10.44 -8.19 7.56
C TYR A 60 -9.70 -6.88 7.81
N GLY A 61 -8.39 -6.91 7.75
CA GLY A 61 -7.62 -5.68 7.60
C GLY A 61 -8.04 -4.93 6.34
N ILE A 62 -7.82 -3.64 6.31
CA ILE A 62 -8.17 -2.78 5.17
C ILE A 62 -6.89 -2.23 4.57
N GLU A 63 -6.67 -2.50 3.29
CA GLU A 63 -5.72 -1.74 2.49
C GLU A 63 -6.48 -0.61 1.80
N LEU A 64 -5.87 0.57 1.71
CA LEU A 64 -6.43 1.77 1.11
C LEU A 64 -5.35 2.73 0.59
N ASP A 65 -5.73 3.56 -0.38
CA ASP A 65 -4.83 4.48 -1.09
C ASP A 65 -5.12 5.93 -0.72
N LEU A 66 -4.10 6.73 -0.43
CA LEU A 66 -4.26 8.15 -0.09
C LEU A 66 -3.71 9.07 -1.19
N HIS A 67 -4.49 10.09 -1.54
CA HIS A 67 -4.08 11.24 -2.29
C HIS A 67 -4.21 12.53 -1.46
N LEU A 68 -3.34 13.51 -1.74
CA LEU A 68 -3.43 14.84 -1.18
C LEU A 68 -4.20 15.74 -2.14
N THR A 69 -5.24 16.39 -1.65
CA THR A 69 -6.03 17.34 -2.45
C THR A 69 -5.31 18.69 -2.60
N ARG A 70 -5.78 19.53 -3.52
CA ARG A 70 -5.26 20.88 -3.75
C ARG A 70 -5.28 21.76 -2.50
N ASP A 71 -6.28 21.57 -1.64
CA ASP A 71 -6.44 22.32 -0.37
C ASP A 71 -5.82 21.60 0.84
N GLY A 72 -5.03 20.55 0.61
CA GLY A 72 -4.21 19.89 1.63
C GLY A 72 -4.95 18.92 2.54
N GLU A 73 -6.11 18.42 2.13
CA GLU A 73 -6.84 17.34 2.79
C GLU A 73 -6.42 15.98 2.22
N LEU A 74 -6.65 14.89 2.97
CA LEU A 74 -6.42 13.53 2.50
C LEU A 74 -7.74 12.87 2.09
N VAL A 75 -7.76 12.35 0.86
CA VAL A 75 -8.87 11.56 0.30
C VAL A 75 -8.41 10.14 0.01
N VAL A 76 -9.38 9.20 0.02
CA VAL A 76 -9.08 7.80 -0.27
C VAL A 76 -9.48 7.49 -1.71
N PHE A 77 -8.47 7.29 -2.55
CA PHE A 77 -8.62 7.05 -3.99
C PHE A 77 -7.36 6.41 -4.54
N HIS A 78 -7.45 5.58 -5.61
CA HIS A 78 -6.28 4.83 -6.09
C HIS A 78 -5.60 5.45 -7.32
N ASP A 79 -6.39 5.82 -8.36
CA ASP A 79 -5.83 6.15 -9.68
C ASP A 79 -5.23 7.55 -9.71
N ASP A 80 -4.30 7.78 -10.62
CA ASP A 80 -3.69 9.10 -10.84
C ASP A 80 -4.67 10.13 -11.41
N ASP A 81 -5.80 9.67 -12.01
CA ASP A 81 -6.88 10.52 -12.48
C ASP A 81 -8.26 9.92 -12.11
N LEU A 82 -9.31 10.75 -12.20
CA LEU A 82 -10.68 10.36 -11.84
C LEU A 82 -11.42 9.61 -12.96
N LYS A 83 -10.77 9.34 -14.10
CA LYS A 83 -11.43 8.91 -15.34
C LYS A 83 -12.10 7.55 -15.23
N ARG A 84 -11.39 6.54 -14.71
CA ARG A 84 -11.90 5.17 -14.63
C ARG A 84 -13.06 5.04 -13.65
N VAL A 85 -12.96 5.71 -12.51
CA VAL A 85 -13.86 5.50 -11.37
C VAL A 85 -14.97 6.53 -11.33
N CYS A 86 -14.68 7.80 -11.67
CA CYS A 86 -15.64 8.92 -11.59
C CYS A 86 -16.04 9.49 -12.95
N GLY A 87 -15.42 9.02 -14.06
CA GLY A 87 -15.74 9.53 -15.42
C GLY A 87 -15.23 10.94 -15.72
N ARG A 88 -14.27 11.46 -14.93
CA ARG A 88 -13.73 12.82 -15.01
C ARG A 88 -12.23 12.78 -15.35
N PRO A 89 -11.69 13.69 -16.15
CA PRO A 89 -10.29 13.67 -16.57
C PRO A 89 -9.30 14.26 -15.56
N GLU A 90 -9.78 14.96 -14.52
CA GLU A 90 -8.95 15.69 -13.56
C GLU A 90 -8.21 14.70 -12.64
N ARG A 91 -7.12 15.17 -12.08
CA ARG A 91 -6.35 14.46 -11.04
C ARG A 91 -6.89 14.83 -9.66
N PRO A 92 -6.78 13.93 -8.65
CA PRO A 92 -7.17 14.26 -7.27
C PRO A 92 -6.46 15.50 -6.72
N GLU A 93 -5.18 15.69 -7.06
CA GLU A 93 -4.36 16.82 -6.61
C GLU A 93 -4.80 18.18 -7.17
N ASP A 94 -5.54 18.19 -8.28
CA ASP A 94 -6.00 19.42 -8.94
C ASP A 94 -7.32 19.94 -8.34
N LEU A 95 -7.96 19.16 -7.49
CA LEU A 95 -9.27 19.44 -6.91
C LEU A 95 -9.22 19.61 -5.39
N THR A 96 -10.17 20.37 -4.85
CA THR A 96 -10.38 20.50 -3.40
C THR A 96 -11.08 19.25 -2.86
N ALA A 97 -10.97 19.01 -1.56
CA ALA A 97 -11.71 17.96 -0.88
C ALA A 97 -13.23 18.09 -1.08
N ALA A 98 -13.76 19.31 -1.07
CA ALA A 98 -15.17 19.58 -1.29
C ALA A 98 -15.65 19.25 -2.73
N GLU A 99 -14.77 19.33 -3.72
CA GLU A 99 -15.05 18.92 -5.10
C GLU A 99 -14.98 17.39 -5.24
N LEU A 100 -13.97 16.75 -4.64
CA LEU A 100 -13.75 15.30 -4.71
C LEU A 100 -14.84 14.51 -3.98
N THR A 101 -15.26 14.95 -2.81
CA THR A 101 -16.32 14.28 -2.05
C THR A 101 -17.70 14.35 -2.71
N LYS A 102 -17.87 15.11 -3.81
CA LYS A 102 -19.06 15.08 -4.65
C LYS A 102 -18.95 14.08 -5.80
N CYS A 103 -17.76 13.56 -6.09
CA CYS A 103 -17.55 12.58 -7.14
C CYS A 103 -18.11 11.21 -6.74
N THR A 104 -19.01 10.67 -7.55
CA THR A 104 -19.58 9.33 -7.32
C THR A 104 -18.63 8.24 -7.84
N LEU A 105 -18.56 7.14 -7.12
CA LEU A 105 -17.69 6.01 -7.44
C LEU A 105 -18.45 5.00 -8.30
N LEU A 106 -17.95 4.73 -9.52
CA LEU A 106 -18.47 3.70 -10.45
C LEU A 106 -20.00 3.78 -10.70
N GLY A 107 -20.55 5.00 -10.69
CA GLY A 107 -21.98 5.24 -10.92
C GLY A 107 -22.89 4.80 -9.76
N THR A 108 -22.34 4.52 -8.58
CA THR A 108 -23.11 4.21 -7.37
C THR A 108 -23.48 5.47 -6.59
N LYS A 109 -24.08 5.30 -5.41
CA LYS A 109 -24.34 6.40 -4.46
C LYS A 109 -23.16 6.69 -3.52
N GLU A 110 -22.09 5.91 -3.60
CA GLU A 110 -20.87 6.12 -2.83
C GLU A 110 -20.03 7.23 -3.46
N HIS A 111 -19.34 7.97 -2.60
CA HIS A 111 -18.48 9.09 -2.99
C HIS A 111 -17.04 8.83 -2.56
N ILE A 112 -16.09 9.60 -3.09
CA ILE A 112 -14.70 9.58 -2.63
C ILE A 112 -14.68 10.00 -1.15
N PRO A 113 -14.22 9.13 -0.22
CA PRO A 113 -14.24 9.48 1.21
C PRO A 113 -13.01 10.30 1.61
N LEU A 114 -13.19 11.11 2.65
CA LEU A 114 -12.07 11.72 3.36
C LEU A 114 -11.41 10.68 4.25
N PHE A 115 -10.09 10.72 4.38
CA PHE A 115 -9.36 9.77 5.20
C PHE A 115 -9.77 9.82 6.68
N ARG A 116 -10.06 11.03 7.22
CA ARG A 116 -10.57 11.20 8.58
C ARG A 116 -11.88 10.44 8.84
N ASP A 117 -12.77 10.38 7.83
CA ASP A 117 -14.05 9.68 7.96
C ASP A 117 -13.84 8.16 7.95
N VAL A 118 -12.85 7.69 7.18
CA VAL A 118 -12.45 6.27 7.18
C VAL A 118 -11.84 5.89 8.53
N LEU A 119 -10.94 6.70 9.09
CA LEU A 119 -10.36 6.46 10.43
C LEU A 119 -11.45 6.40 11.50
N ALA A 120 -12.43 7.30 11.44
CA ALA A 120 -13.58 7.32 12.38
C ALA A 120 -14.46 6.07 12.22
N LEU A 121 -14.69 5.59 11.00
CA LEU A 121 -15.47 4.37 10.74
C LEU A 121 -14.74 3.12 11.24
N VAL A 122 -13.45 3.00 10.95
CA VAL A 122 -12.65 1.82 11.33
C VAL A 122 -12.44 1.76 12.84
N ASN A 123 -12.17 2.89 13.49
CA ASN A 123 -12.14 3.08 14.95
C ASN A 123 -11.46 1.90 15.68
N ASP A 124 -10.25 1.55 15.31
CA ASP A 124 -9.41 0.49 15.90
C ASP A 124 -9.96 -0.95 15.79
N GLN A 125 -11.04 -1.18 15.04
CA GLN A 125 -11.65 -2.51 14.95
C GLN A 125 -10.84 -3.51 14.11
N VAL A 126 -10.12 -3.03 13.10
CA VAL A 126 -9.27 -3.83 12.21
C VAL A 126 -8.01 -3.04 11.83
N PRO A 127 -6.89 -3.70 11.53
CA PRO A 127 -5.68 -3.01 11.12
C PRO A 127 -5.81 -2.38 9.72
N LEU A 128 -5.09 -1.26 9.54
CA LEU A 128 -4.99 -0.56 8.26
C LEU A 128 -3.64 -0.82 7.59
N LEU A 129 -3.63 -0.91 6.27
CA LEU A 129 -2.46 -0.85 5.41
C LEU A 129 -2.67 0.35 4.47
N VAL A 130 -1.88 1.40 4.67
CA VAL A 130 -2.09 2.71 4.05
C VAL A 130 -1.06 2.94 2.97
N GLU A 131 -1.47 2.92 1.69
CA GLU A 131 -0.60 3.31 0.58
C GLU A 131 -0.62 4.82 0.37
N LEU A 132 0.57 5.44 0.27
CA LEU A 132 0.71 6.84 -0.11
C LEU A 132 0.99 6.97 -1.60
N LYS A 133 0.08 7.62 -2.33
CA LYS A 133 0.28 8.04 -3.71
C LYS A 133 1.01 9.38 -3.69
N ILE A 134 2.28 9.39 -4.14
CA ILE A 134 3.15 10.56 -4.06
C ILE A 134 3.52 10.98 -5.49
N PRO A 135 2.59 11.65 -6.20
CA PRO A 135 2.92 12.22 -7.49
C PRO A 135 3.85 13.42 -7.31
N GLU A 136 4.69 13.67 -8.32
CA GLU A 136 5.52 14.88 -8.42
C GLU A 136 6.38 15.16 -7.18
N ARG A 137 6.70 14.12 -6.37
CA ARG A 137 7.54 14.23 -5.16
C ARG A 137 6.97 15.18 -4.10
N ASN A 138 5.66 15.35 -4.05
CA ASN A 138 5.01 16.19 -3.03
C ASN A 138 4.98 15.47 -1.67
N MET A 139 5.98 15.73 -0.83
CA MET A 139 6.10 15.11 0.51
C MET A 139 5.11 15.67 1.55
N GLN A 140 4.29 16.65 1.21
CA GLN A 140 3.26 17.17 2.13
C GLN A 140 2.25 16.09 2.50
N ILE A 141 1.97 15.14 1.58
CA ILE A 141 1.11 13.97 1.87
C ILE A 141 1.67 13.14 3.04
N CYS A 142 3.00 12.96 3.12
CA CYS A 142 3.63 12.21 4.21
C CYS A 142 3.39 12.89 5.56
N GLN A 143 3.57 14.22 5.60
CA GLN A 143 3.33 15.02 6.80
C GLN A 143 1.87 14.93 7.23
N LYS A 144 0.93 15.14 6.30
CA LYS A 144 -0.51 15.11 6.58
C LYS A 144 -0.98 13.72 7.03
N ALA A 145 -0.52 12.66 6.37
CA ALA A 145 -0.81 11.30 6.78
C ALA A 145 -0.29 11.01 8.20
N TYR A 146 0.94 11.41 8.50
CA TYR A 146 1.50 11.23 9.84
C TYR A 146 0.74 12.03 10.90
N GLU A 147 0.37 13.30 10.64
CA GLU A 147 -0.42 14.13 11.57
C GLU A 147 -1.74 13.45 11.97
N MET A 148 -2.39 12.75 11.04
CA MET A 148 -3.63 12.02 11.32
C MET A 148 -3.37 10.67 11.98
N LEU A 149 -2.41 9.89 11.48
CA LEU A 149 -2.12 8.54 11.95
C LEU A 149 -1.49 8.51 13.36
N ARG A 150 -0.71 9.53 13.76
CA ARG A 150 -0.14 9.60 15.11
C ARG A 150 -1.18 9.72 16.22
N SER A 151 -2.38 10.21 15.90
CA SER A 151 -3.51 10.32 16.84
C SER A 151 -4.50 9.14 16.69
N TYR A 152 -4.30 8.27 15.71
CA TYR A 152 -5.11 7.08 15.52
C TYR A 152 -4.61 5.95 16.44
N HIS A 153 -5.52 5.35 17.21
CA HIS A 153 -5.16 4.32 18.19
C HIS A 153 -5.08 2.91 17.59
N GLY A 154 -5.66 2.71 16.40
CA GLY A 154 -5.66 1.42 15.72
C GLY A 154 -4.29 1.04 15.17
N ALA A 155 -4.11 -0.27 14.98
CA ALA A 155 -2.90 -0.79 14.34
C ALA A 155 -2.86 -0.41 12.85
N PHE A 156 -1.70 0.05 12.38
CA PHE A 156 -1.53 0.34 10.96
C PHE A 156 -0.11 0.06 10.47
N LEU A 157 -0.02 -0.19 9.18
CA LEU A 157 1.19 -0.20 8.37
C LEU A 157 1.07 0.87 7.29
N LEU A 158 2.19 1.41 6.86
CA LEU A 158 2.25 2.37 5.77
C LEU A 158 3.09 1.80 4.63
N GLU A 159 2.69 2.04 3.37
CA GLU A 159 3.48 1.62 2.23
C GLU A 159 3.44 2.63 1.08
N SER A 160 4.42 2.54 0.19
CA SER A 160 4.47 3.35 -1.03
C SER A 160 5.43 2.73 -2.05
N PHE A 161 5.16 2.96 -3.34
CA PHE A 161 6.15 2.77 -4.41
C PHE A 161 7.26 3.81 -4.36
N ASN A 162 6.96 4.99 -3.79
CA ASN A 162 7.91 6.10 -3.71
C ASN A 162 8.83 5.98 -2.49
N SER A 163 10.08 5.58 -2.75
CA SER A 163 11.09 5.39 -1.69
C SER A 163 11.49 6.70 -0.98
N GLU A 164 11.27 7.88 -1.60
CA GLU A 164 11.52 9.17 -0.95
C GLU A 164 10.47 9.46 0.13
N GLY A 165 9.21 9.05 -0.10
CA GLY A 165 8.18 9.08 0.94
C GLY A 165 8.55 8.20 2.13
N LEU A 166 9.05 6.98 1.87
CA LEU A 166 9.55 6.11 2.95
C LEU A 166 10.76 6.70 3.68
N TYR A 167 11.63 7.42 2.94
CA TYR A 167 12.75 8.16 3.54
C TYR A 167 12.26 9.29 4.45
N TRP A 168 11.20 10.01 4.03
CA TRP A 168 10.57 11.03 4.86
C TRP A 168 10.12 10.43 6.22
N PHE A 169 9.39 9.29 6.19
CA PHE A 169 8.98 8.60 7.42
C PHE A 169 10.15 8.10 8.25
N ARG A 170 11.18 7.58 7.61
CA ARG A 170 12.39 7.17 8.31
C ARG A 170 13.01 8.31 9.13
N LYS A 171 12.95 9.54 8.61
CA LYS A 171 13.55 10.73 9.24
C LYS A 171 12.65 11.39 10.25
N ASN A 172 11.37 11.51 9.96
CA ASN A 172 10.44 12.35 10.71
C ASN A 172 9.48 11.58 11.62
N ALA A 173 9.29 10.29 11.33
CA ALA A 173 8.38 9.39 12.07
C ALA A 173 8.96 7.96 12.12
N PRO A 174 10.15 7.77 12.73
CA PRO A 174 10.87 6.50 12.69
C PRO A 174 10.10 5.34 13.36
N GLU A 175 9.15 5.62 14.23
CA GLU A 175 8.29 4.64 14.90
C GLU A 175 7.26 4.00 13.96
N VAL A 176 6.91 4.64 12.84
CA VAL A 176 5.94 4.12 11.86
C VAL A 176 6.55 2.95 11.10
N LEU A 177 5.86 1.80 11.12
CA LEU A 177 6.21 0.64 10.31
C LEU A 177 5.87 0.91 8.84
N ARG A 178 6.87 0.78 7.97
CA ARG A 178 6.77 1.18 6.56
C ARG A 178 7.24 0.09 5.62
N GLY A 179 6.56 -0.05 4.48
CA GLY A 179 6.81 -1.03 3.45
C GLY A 179 7.21 -0.43 2.12
N GLN A 180 8.11 -1.08 1.41
CA GLN A 180 8.39 -0.79 0.01
C GLN A 180 7.46 -1.60 -0.87
N LEU A 181 6.56 -0.92 -1.59
CA LEU A 181 5.79 -1.52 -2.67
C LEU A 181 6.65 -1.72 -3.91
N SER A 182 6.48 -2.88 -4.55
CA SER A 182 7.17 -3.17 -5.80
C SER A 182 6.45 -4.24 -6.63
N SER A 183 6.77 -4.24 -7.91
CA SER A 183 6.35 -5.21 -8.92
C SER A 183 7.39 -5.25 -10.03
N ARG A 184 7.12 -5.96 -11.12
CA ARG A 184 7.97 -5.95 -12.33
C ARG A 184 7.76 -4.67 -13.14
N LEU A 185 8.05 -3.51 -12.51
CA LEU A 185 7.80 -2.16 -13.01
C LEU A 185 8.45 -1.87 -14.39
N THR A 186 9.60 -2.48 -14.69
CA THR A 186 10.29 -2.28 -15.97
C THR A 186 9.50 -2.78 -17.18
N LYS A 187 8.49 -3.65 -16.97
CA LYS A 187 7.58 -4.15 -17.99
C LYS A 187 6.28 -3.35 -18.12
N GLU A 188 6.01 -2.46 -17.19
CA GLU A 188 4.81 -1.62 -17.20
C GLU A 188 5.03 -0.39 -18.09
N LYS A 189 3.96 0.11 -18.73
CA LYS A 189 3.99 1.41 -19.43
C LYS A 189 3.88 2.51 -18.39
N SER A 190 4.83 3.43 -18.35
CA SER A 190 4.85 4.53 -17.39
C SER A 190 5.76 5.64 -17.88
N ASP A 191 5.43 6.88 -17.50
CA ASP A 191 6.27 8.07 -17.76
C ASP A 191 7.48 8.15 -16.82
N VAL A 192 7.51 7.29 -15.79
CA VAL A 192 8.65 7.18 -14.86
C VAL A 192 9.84 6.57 -15.57
N SER A 193 11.03 7.17 -15.39
CA SER A 193 12.30 6.72 -15.96
C SER A 193 12.51 5.21 -15.75
N TRP A 194 12.97 4.51 -16.80
CA TRP A 194 13.28 3.07 -16.73
C TRP A 194 14.29 2.75 -15.62
N PHE A 195 15.31 3.60 -15.41
CA PHE A 195 16.30 3.40 -14.35
C PHE A 195 15.65 3.43 -12.96
N LEU A 196 14.77 4.42 -12.70
CA LEU A 196 14.08 4.48 -11.41
C LEU A 196 13.19 3.27 -11.20
N ARG A 197 12.43 2.84 -12.21
CA ARG A 197 11.63 1.61 -12.17
C ARG A 197 12.49 0.38 -11.91
N PHE A 198 13.65 0.26 -12.54
CA PHE A 198 14.60 -0.83 -12.29
C PHE A 198 15.10 -0.83 -10.84
N PHE A 199 15.41 0.33 -10.27
CA PHE A 199 15.86 0.43 -8.87
C PHE A 199 14.76 0.02 -7.89
N VAL A 200 13.52 0.46 -8.10
CA VAL A 200 12.38 0.09 -7.25
C VAL A 200 12.03 -1.40 -7.43
N GLU A 201 11.96 -1.89 -8.66
CA GLU A 201 11.71 -3.31 -8.98
C GLU A 201 12.69 -4.25 -8.28
N ASN A 202 13.98 -3.87 -8.24
CA ASN A 202 15.05 -4.69 -7.65
C ASN A 202 15.33 -4.32 -6.18
N LEU A 203 14.50 -3.44 -5.57
CA LEU A 203 14.61 -3.01 -4.17
C LEU A 203 15.94 -2.30 -3.84
N TRP A 204 16.66 -1.80 -4.85
CA TRP A 204 17.93 -1.12 -4.65
C TRP A 204 17.76 0.23 -3.95
N CYS A 205 16.55 0.77 -3.96
CA CYS A 205 16.17 2.01 -3.25
C CYS A 205 15.91 1.82 -1.74
N ASN A 206 15.93 0.58 -1.22
CA ASN A 206 15.66 0.30 0.19
C ASN A 206 16.61 1.04 1.15
N PHE A 207 17.85 1.36 0.71
CA PHE A 207 18.79 2.13 1.52
C PHE A 207 18.25 3.51 1.92
N LEU A 208 17.34 4.10 1.14
CA LEU A 208 16.68 5.37 1.45
C LEU A 208 15.69 5.20 2.61
N GLY A 209 14.65 4.42 2.36
CA GLY A 209 13.52 4.25 3.28
C GLY A 209 13.78 3.28 4.43
N ARG A 210 14.70 2.32 4.27
CA ARG A 210 14.88 1.18 5.19
C ARG A 210 13.53 0.61 5.60
N PRO A 211 12.80 -0.03 4.66
CA PRO A 211 11.47 -0.54 4.93
C PRO A 211 11.50 -1.69 5.95
N ASP A 212 10.45 -1.82 6.75
CA ASP A 212 10.23 -2.91 7.69
C ASP A 212 9.72 -4.18 7.00
N PHE A 213 9.01 -4.00 5.89
CA PHE A 213 8.48 -5.07 5.07
C PHE A 213 8.55 -4.71 3.59
N ILE A 214 8.42 -5.73 2.75
CA ILE A 214 8.33 -5.58 1.30
C ILE A 214 6.95 -6.04 0.87
N ALA A 215 6.21 -5.20 0.14
CA ALA A 215 4.96 -5.58 -0.52
C ALA A 215 5.23 -5.82 -2.01
N TYR A 216 5.22 -7.09 -2.43
CA TYR A 216 5.57 -7.46 -3.80
C TYR A 216 4.42 -8.16 -4.51
N LYS A 217 4.25 -7.87 -5.80
CA LYS A 217 3.21 -8.49 -6.62
C LYS A 217 3.46 -9.99 -6.76
N LEU A 218 2.50 -10.82 -6.33
CA LEU A 218 2.64 -12.27 -6.29
C LEU A 218 3.04 -12.87 -7.65
N THR A 219 2.40 -12.43 -8.74
CA THR A 219 2.67 -12.94 -10.10
C THR A 219 4.08 -12.63 -10.62
N ASP A 220 4.83 -11.77 -9.94
CA ASP A 220 6.19 -11.38 -10.29
C ASP A 220 7.25 -12.07 -9.39
N LEU A 221 6.80 -12.91 -8.49
CA LEU A 221 7.63 -13.76 -7.64
C LEU A 221 7.81 -15.17 -8.28
N PRO A 222 8.91 -15.88 -7.98
CA PRO A 222 10.00 -15.47 -7.11
C PRO A 222 10.90 -14.41 -7.73
N LYS A 223 11.37 -13.47 -6.92
CA LYS A 223 12.36 -12.45 -7.28
C LYS A 223 13.61 -12.65 -6.43
N LEU A 224 14.78 -12.73 -7.05
CA LEU A 224 16.05 -13.03 -6.35
C LEU A 224 16.25 -12.13 -5.13
N THR A 225 16.06 -10.80 -5.30
CA THR A 225 16.23 -9.84 -4.20
C THR A 225 15.30 -10.13 -3.03
N VAL A 226 14.02 -10.42 -3.30
CA VAL A 226 13.03 -10.77 -2.26
C VAL A 226 13.43 -12.07 -1.55
N THR A 227 13.87 -13.08 -2.32
CA THR A 227 14.34 -14.36 -1.75
C THR A 227 15.54 -14.16 -0.83
N LEU A 228 16.54 -13.36 -1.26
CA LEU A 228 17.72 -13.05 -0.44
C LEU A 228 17.33 -12.33 0.86
N LEU A 229 16.41 -11.34 0.79
CA LEU A 229 15.94 -10.63 1.98
C LEU A 229 15.22 -11.55 2.96
N ARG A 230 14.37 -12.46 2.49
CA ARG A 230 13.72 -13.47 3.36
C ARG A 230 14.74 -14.35 4.08
N ILE A 231 15.72 -14.90 3.33
CA ILE A 231 16.68 -15.87 3.88
C ILE A 231 17.66 -15.19 4.85
N PHE A 232 18.22 -14.05 4.49
CA PHE A 232 19.34 -13.46 5.23
C PHE A 232 18.93 -12.41 6.26
N SER A 233 17.77 -11.78 6.12
CA SER A 233 17.30 -10.75 7.05
C SER A 233 16.00 -11.07 7.77
N GLY A 234 15.30 -12.14 7.38
CA GLY A 234 13.98 -12.46 7.92
C GLY A 234 12.93 -11.38 7.67
N THR A 235 13.08 -10.63 6.58
CA THR A 235 12.18 -9.53 6.21
C THR A 235 10.76 -10.05 5.98
N THR A 236 9.79 -9.42 6.60
CA THR A 236 8.36 -9.67 6.35
C THR A 236 8.00 -9.35 4.91
N ILE A 237 7.32 -10.28 4.24
CA ILE A 237 6.84 -10.11 2.86
C ILE A 237 5.31 -10.08 2.83
N ALA A 238 4.76 -8.99 2.33
CA ALA A 238 3.37 -8.86 1.94
C ALA A 238 3.22 -9.17 0.44
N VAL A 239 2.16 -9.88 0.05
CA VAL A 239 1.89 -10.18 -1.36
C VAL A 239 0.54 -9.65 -1.81
N TRP A 240 0.52 -9.10 -3.03
CA TRP A 240 -0.64 -8.48 -3.67
C TRP A 240 -0.72 -8.82 -5.16
N THR A 241 -1.83 -8.75 -5.83
CA THR A 241 -3.19 -8.80 -5.29
C THR A 241 -3.73 -10.22 -5.52
N LEU A 242 -4.15 -10.87 -4.44
CA LEU A 242 -4.60 -12.27 -4.47
C LEU A 242 -6.07 -12.31 -4.89
N ARG A 243 -6.33 -12.77 -6.13
CA ARG A 243 -7.68 -12.75 -6.75
C ARG A 243 -8.31 -14.12 -6.94
N THR A 244 -7.57 -15.21 -6.65
CA THR A 244 -8.04 -16.59 -6.81
C THR A 244 -7.81 -17.40 -5.54
N LYS A 245 -8.51 -18.54 -5.40
CA LYS A 245 -8.31 -19.46 -4.27
C LYS A 245 -6.87 -19.96 -4.21
N ASP A 246 -6.30 -20.29 -5.36
CA ASP A 246 -4.93 -20.80 -5.45
C ASP A 246 -3.90 -19.72 -5.04
N ALA A 247 -4.07 -18.47 -5.53
CA ALA A 247 -3.22 -17.37 -5.13
C ALA A 247 -3.29 -17.08 -3.61
N ILE A 248 -4.48 -17.21 -3.00
CA ILE A 248 -4.62 -17.05 -1.56
C ILE A 248 -3.97 -18.20 -0.80
N HIS A 249 -4.12 -19.42 -1.31
CA HIS A 249 -3.48 -20.59 -0.73
C HIS A 249 -1.96 -20.44 -0.75
N GLU A 250 -1.39 -20.12 -1.92
CA GLU A 250 0.03 -19.84 -2.11
C GLU A 250 0.49 -18.70 -1.18
N GLY A 251 -0.24 -17.57 -1.18
CA GLY A 251 0.08 -16.41 -0.34
C GLY A 251 0.14 -16.75 1.15
N LYS A 252 -0.79 -17.59 1.63
CA LYS A 252 -0.82 -18.02 3.05
C LYS A 252 0.29 -19.00 3.40
N GLN A 253 0.70 -19.85 2.48
CA GLN A 253 1.75 -20.83 2.74
C GLN A 253 3.16 -20.24 2.67
N GLU A 254 3.36 -19.32 1.72
CA GLU A 254 4.70 -18.87 1.36
C GLU A 254 5.05 -17.48 1.90
N TYR A 255 4.06 -16.66 2.30
CA TYR A 255 4.30 -15.25 2.63
C TYR A 255 3.56 -14.84 3.91
N ASP A 256 3.99 -13.72 4.48
CA ASP A 256 3.59 -13.30 5.84
C ASP A 256 2.28 -12.52 5.88
N ILE A 257 2.02 -11.66 4.89
CA ILE A 257 0.83 -10.79 4.81
C ILE A 257 0.17 -10.95 3.45
N GLN A 258 -1.16 -11.02 3.42
CA GLN A 258 -1.95 -11.23 2.22
C GLN A 258 -2.84 -10.03 1.92
N ILE A 259 -2.64 -9.40 0.75
CA ILE A 259 -3.51 -8.34 0.23
C ILE A 259 -4.38 -8.95 -0.88
N PHE A 260 -5.68 -9.10 -0.62
CA PHE A 260 -6.59 -9.88 -1.45
C PHE A 260 -7.76 -9.05 -2.00
N GLU A 261 -8.35 -9.53 -3.08
CA GLU A 261 -9.49 -8.92 -3.77
C GLU A 261 -10.54 -9.98 -4.14
N ASN A 262 -11.81 -9.58 -4.23
CA ASN A 262 -12.94 -10.46 -4.61
C ASN A 262 -13.20 -11.69 -3.71
N PRO A 263 -13.53 -11.50 -2.43
CA PRO A 263 -13.75 -12.61 -1.49
C PRO A 263 -14.97 -13.47 -1.79
N VAL A 264 -15.94 -13.01 -2.57
CA VAL A 264 -17.18 -13.77 -2.87
C VAL A 264 -16.90 -15.10 -3.55
N LYS A 265 -15.82 -15.21 -4.33
CA LYS A 265 -15.36 -16.48 -4.90
C LYS A 265 -14.60 -17.36 -3.88
N ILE A 266 -14.27 -16.80 -2.71
CA ILE A 266 -13.34 -17.39 -1.73
C ILE A 266 -14.08 -17.89 -0.49
N ILE A 267 -15.18 -17.23 -0.11
CA ILE A 267 -15.88 -17.44 1.18
C ILE A 267 -17.06 -18.42 1.06
N ASN A 268 -17.55 -18.70 -0.15
CA ASN A 268 -18.63 -19.66 -0.32
C ASN A 268 -18.08 -21.09 -0.32
N LYS A 269 -17.79 -21.59 0.87
CA LYS A 269 -17.95 -22.99 1.31
C LYS A 269 -18.31 -23.05 2.78
#